data_af6bb45cd6a84c999e8b92fd57bbe593
#
_entry.id   af6bb45cd6a84c999e8b92fd57bbe593
#
_cell.length_a   1.000
_cell.length_b   1.000
_cell.length_c   1.000
_cell.angle_alpha   90.00
_cell.angle_beta   90.00
_cell.angle_gamma   90.00
#
_symmetry.space_group_name_H-M   'P 1'
#
loop_
_entity.id
_entity.type
_entity.pdbx_description
1 polymer ?
#
loop_
_entity_poly.entity_id
_entity_poly.type
_entity_poly.pdbx_seq_one_letter_code
_entity_poly.pdbx_strand_id
1 'polypeptide(L)'
;MDVHYLVRRHIQPPLQLPPLQLLPLRRRCHAGGVTLSVACCSTAANDHQERPWESYDREIQSNAGSDLARSLHLLADMQAAGMRASAAAYARLIRALARAGRALEAEALLLEMRHQGLRPDAAHYNALLEGLLARAHLRLADRLLLQMADDGVPRNRRTYMLLLDAYARAGRLEDSWWVLGEMKRRGIRLDTAGYTTLVRLYRDNGMWKKATDLVMEMQEVGVELDVKIYNALIDTFGKYGQLADARKVFEKMRAEGVKPDISTWNALIRWHCRVGNMKRALRYFAAMQEEGMYPDPKIFVTIIGRLGEQGKWDELKRLFDKMRNRGFKDSGAVYAVLVDIYGQYGHFRDAHECVAALKAENLQLTPSIFCVLANAYAQQGLCEQTVSVLQLMEAEGIEPNLVMLNLLINAFSTAGRHLEALAVFQHIKDSGMSPDVVTYTTLMKAFMRVKRFEKVSEVYSEMERAGCTPDRKAREMLHDASVTMEQMGCY
;
A
#
# COMPACT_ATOMS: atom_id res chain seq x y z
N MET A 1 -43.43 10.07 -7.25
CA MET A 1 -42.64 9.64 -8.44
C MET A 1 -42.26 8.19 -8.24
N ASP A 2 -42.68 7.36 -9.16
CA ASP A 2 -42.59 5.90 -9.00
C ASP A 2 -41.18 5.42 -9.25
N VAL A 3 -40.53 4.84 -8.24
CA VAL A 3 -39.15 4.28 -8.33
C VAL A 3 -39.09 3.23 -9.44
N HIS A 4 -40.20 2.50 -9.69
CA HIS A 4 -40.34 1.57 -10.81
C HIS A 4 -40.21 2.24 -12.19
N TYR A 5 -40.54 3.52 -12.30
CA TYR A 5 -40.46 4.27 -13.57
C TYR A 5 -39.04 4.71 -13.86
N LEU A 6 -38.29 5.12 -12.84
CA LEU A 6 -36.86 5.52 -12.97
C LEU A 6 -35.96 4.34 -13.25
N VAL A 7 -36.22 3.17 -12.65
CA VAL A 7 -35.47 1.95 -12.81
C VAL A 7 -35.70 1.27 -14.17
N ARG A 8 -36.89 1.39 -14.77
CA ARG A 8 -37.22 0.75 -16.06
C ARG A 8 -36.82 1.53 -17.32
N ARG A 9 -36.48 2.81 -17.23
CA ARG A 9 -36.33 3.66 -18.42
C ARG A 9 -34.95 3.62 -19.09
N HIS A 10 -33.95 3.00 -18.46
CA HIS A 10 -32.55 3.11 -18.94
C HIS A 10 -31.81 1.79 -19.13
N ILE A 11 -32.49 0.66 -19.34
CA ILE A 11 -31.79 -0.59 -19.63
C ILE A 11 -32.19 -1.10 -21.02
N GLN A 12 -31.36 -0.78 -22.02
CA GLN A 12 -31.24 -1.62 -23.20
C GLN A 12 -30.29 -2.80 -22.84
N PRO A 13 -30.64 -4.05 -23.25
CA PRO A 13 -29.78 -5.19 -22.98
C PRO A 13 -28.42 -5.02 -23.69
N PRO A 14 -27.31 -5.46 -23.08
CA PRO A 14 -26.01 -5.37 -23.69
C PRO A 14 -25.98 -6.18 -24.98
N LEU A 15 -25.41 -5.58 -26.03
CA LEU A 15 -25.10 -6.22 -27.30
C LEU A 15 -24.28 -7.47 -27.04
N GLN A 16 -24.83 -8.62 -27.43
CA GLN A 16 -24.16 -9.93 -27.38
C GLN A 16 -22.87 -9.86 -28.21
N LEU A 17 -21.72 -9.88 -27.55
CA LEU A 17 -20.44 -10.17 -28.19
C LEU A 17 -20.34 -11.68 -28.47
N PRO A 18 -19.85 -12.08 -29.65
CA PRO A 18 -19.73 -13.52 -29.98
C PRO A 18 -18.67 -14.21 -29.10
N PRO A 19 -18.85 -15.51 -28.82
CA PRO A 19 -17.95 -16.25 -27.94
C PRO A 19 -16.54 -16.35 -28.52
N LEU A 20 -15.54 -15.99 -27.72
CA LEU A 20 -14.12 -16.19 -28.01
C LEU A 20 -13.85 -17.71 -28.07
N GLN A 21 -13.58 -18.20 -29.27
CA GLN A 21 -13.10 -19.57 -29.50
C GLN A 21 -11.70 -19.75 -28.91
N LEU A 22 -11.61 -20.57 -27.90
CA LEU A 22 -10.36 -21.11 -27.35
C LEU A 22 -9.72 -22.05 -28.38
N LEU A 23 -8.63 -21.64 -28.97
CA LEU A 23 -7.79 -22.50 -29.80
C LEU A 23 -6.91 -23.38 -28.91
N PRO A 24 -6.85 -24.71 -29.17
CA PRO A 24 -6.04 -25.62 -28.38
C PRO A 24 -4.55 -25.51 -28.76
N LEU A 25 -3.69 -25.35 -27.75
CA LEU A 25 -2.24 -25.45 -27.87
C LEU A 25 -1.85 -26.90 -28.30
N ARG A 26 -1.59 -27.09 -29.54
CA ARG A 26 -0.93 -28.33 -30.07
C ARG A 26 0.57 -28.23 -29.79
N ARG A 27 1.03 -29.18 -28.99
CA ARG A 27 2.43 -29.59 -28.92
C ARG A 27 2.87 -30.12 -30.29
N ARG A 28 3.92 -29.55 -30.86
CA ARG A 28 4.69 -30.21 -31.93
C ARG A 28 6.15 -30.27 -31.50
N CYS A 29 6.56 -31.48 -31.22
CA CYS A 29 7.98 -31.86 -31.22
C CYS A 29 8.41 -31.97 -32.67
N HIS A 30 9.44 -31.25 -33.07
CA HIS A 30 10.19 -31.60 -34.26
C HIS A 30 11.68 -31.65 -33.91
N ALA A 31 12.20 -32.84 -33.96
CA ALA A 31 13.61 -33.13 -34.05
C ALA A 31 14.11 -32.68 -35.44
N GLY A 32 15.11 -31.83 -35.45
CA GLY A 32 15.83 -31.46 -36.67
C GLY A 32 17.32 -31.37 -36.35
N GLY A 33 18.06 -32.41 -36.67
CA GLY A 33 19.50 -32.47 -36.59
C GLY A 33 20.13 -31.48 -37.58
N VAL A 34 21.03 -30.66 -37.09
CA VAL A 34 21.94 -29.86 -37.93
C VAL A 34 23.37 -30.32 -37.63
N THR A 35 23.92 -31.05 -38.59
CA THR A 35 25.34 -31.38 -38.70
C THR A 35 26.12 -30.13 -38.99
N LEU A 36 26.97 -29.70 -38.07
CA LEU A 36 27.97 -28.63 -38.30
C LEU A 36 29.23 -29.24 -38.95
N SER A 37 29.43 -28.89 -40.22
CA SER A 37 30.69 -29.14 -40.93
C SER A 37 31.74 -28.17 -40.45
N VAL A 38 32.88 -28.71 -40.02
CA VAL A 38 34.08 -27.97 -39.67
C VAL A 38 34.77 -27.57 -40.99
N ALA A 39 34.82 -26.27 -41.26
CA ALA A 39 35.70 -25.69 -42.26
C ALA A 39 36.85 -24.98 -41.55
N CYS A 40 38.04 -25.58 -41.63
CA CYS A 40 39.33 -24.94 -41.35
C CYS A 40 39.60 -23.87 -42.41
N CYS A 41 39.76 -22.61 -42.00
CA CYS A 41 40.55 -21.63 -42.76
C CYS A 41 41.37 -20.79 -41.78
N SER A 42 42.65 -21.01 -41.82
CA SER A 42 43.68 -20.24 -41.18
C SER A 42 43.86 -18.89 -41.89
N THR A 43 43.80 -17.78 -41.21
CA THR A 43 44.66 -16.59 -41.47
C THR A 43 44.81 -15.77 -40.22
N ALA A 44 46.00 -15.24 -40.06
CA ALA A 44 46.62 -14.66 -38.88
C ALA A 44 46.09 -13.28 -38.43
N ALA A 45 46.31 -13.05 -37.15
CA ALA A 45 46.57 -11.79 -36.46
C ALA A 45 45.43 -10.80 -36.26
N ASN A 46 44.86 -10.83 -35.03
CA ASN A 46 44.98 -9.72 -34.10
C ASN A 46 44.50 -10.17 -32.70
N ASP A 47 45.37 -9.97 -31.76
CA ASP A 47 45.27 -10.37 -30.37
C ASP A 47 44.28 -9.50 -29.59
N HIS A 48 42.97 -9.84 -29.62
CA HIS A 48 41.94 -9.62 -28.62
C HIS A 48 40.79 -10.58 -28.89
N GLN A 49 41.07 -11.87 -29.00
CA GLN A 49 40.09 -12.91 -29.02
C GLN A 49 39.57 -13.06 -27.60
N GLU A 50 38.42 -12.37 -27.28
CA GLU A 50 37.71 -12.60 -26.03
C GLU A 50 37.48 -14.11 -25.87
N ARG A 51 37.94 -14.65 -24.74
CA ARG A 51 37.74 -16.06 -24.46
C ARG A 51 36.23 -16.31 -24.41
N PRO A 52 35.69 -17.37 -25.01
CA PRO A 52 34.27 -17.60 -25.12
C PRO A 52 33.53 -17.48 -23.77
N TRP A 53 34.14 -17.91 -22.67
CA TRP A 53 33.59 -17.83 -21.33
C TRP A 53 33.42 -16.38 -20.82
N GLU A 54 34.29 -15.45 -21.23
CA GLU A 54 34.24 -14.03 -20.84
C GLU A 54 33.03 -13.32 -21.44
N SER A 55 32.64 -13.71 -22.63
CA SER A 55 31.42 -13.22 -23.30
C SER A 55 30.15 -13.67 -22.56
N TYR A 56 30.05 -14.96 -22.24
CA TYR A 56 28.93 -15.49 -21.45
C TYR A 56 28.85 -14.87 -20.05
N ASP A 57 29.98 -14.79 -19.37
CA ASP A 57 30.07 -14.22 -18.01
C ASP A 57 29.63 -12.75 -17.98
N ARG A 58 30.05 -11.95 -18.99
CA ARG A 58 29.65 -10.55 -19.16
C ARG A 58 28.14 -10.42 -19.45
N GLU A 59 27.59 -11.31 -20.30
CA GLU A 59 26.16 -11.35 -20.61
C GLU A 59 25.33 -11.73 -19.38
N ILE A 60 25.76 -12.70 -18.59
CA ILE A 60 25.11 -13.05 -17.31
C ILE A 60 25.13 -11.85 -16.38
N GLN A 61 26.27 -11.18 -16.24
CA GLN A 61 26.41 -10.03 -15.35
C GLN A 61 25.53 -8.84 -15.78
N SER A 62 25.33 -8.62 -17.08
CA SER A 62 24.50 -7.54 -17.61
C SER A 62 23.00 -7.84 -17.49
N ASN A 63 22.59 -9.07 -17.74
CA ASN A 63 21.18 -9.46 -17.88
C ASN A 63 20.54 -10.01 -16.59
N ALA A 64 21.34 -10.36 -15.57
CA ALA A 64 20.82 -10.94 -14.32
C ALA A 64 19.74 -10.08 -13.61
N GLY A 65 19.72 -8.78 -13.85
CA GLY A 65 18.73 -7.86 -13.28
C GLY A 65 17.45 -7.68 -14.11
N SER A 66 17.53 -7.86 -15.42
CA SER A 66 16.43 -7.63 -16.38
C SER A 66 15.78 -8.91 -16.88
N ASP A 67 16.59 -9.94 -17.16
CA ASP A 67 16.14 -11.25 -17.65
C ASP A 67 16.86 -12.38 -16.89
N LEU A 68 16.31 -12.71 -15.73
CA LEU A 68 16.86 -13.74 -14.86
C LEU A 68 16.77 -15.14 -15.49
N ALA A 69 15.71 -15.44 -16.25
CA ALA A 69 15.55 -16.73 -16.89
C ALA A 69 16.64 -16.98 -17.93
N ARG A 70 16.90 -16.00 -18.77
CA ARG A 70 17.97 -16.06 -19.78
C ARG A 70 19.35 -16.21 -19.11
N SER A 71 19.58 -15.47 -18.02
CA SER A 71 20.87 -15.54 -17.32
C SER A 71 21.14 -16.91 -16.67
N LEU A 72 20.06 -17.58 -16.16
CA LEU A 72 20.16 -18.94 -15.64
C LEU A 72 20.39 -19.96 -16.77
N HIS A 73 19.76 -19.79 -17.95
CA HIS A 73 20.05 -20.62 -19.13
C HIS A 73 21.48 -20.48 -19.58
N LEU A 74 21.99 -19.25 -19.66
CA LEU A 74 23.40 -19.01 -20.03
C LEU A 74 24.36 -19.67 -19.04
N LEU A 75 24.06 -19.65 -17.74
CA LEU A 75 24.87 -20.36 -16.74
C LEU A 75 24.85 -21.88 -16.99
N ALA A 76 23.68 -22.45 -17.29
CA ALA A 76 23.55 -23.88 -17.59
C ALA A 76 24.29 -24.27 -18.87
N ASP A 77 24.25 -23.43 -19.91
CA ASP A 77 24.96 -23.62 -21.17
C ASP A 77 26.49 -23.56 -20.95
N MET A 78 26.96 -22.61 -20.13
CA MET A 78 28.39 -22.55 -19.74
C MET A 78 28.84 -23.82 -19.04
N GLN A 79 28.02 -24.34 -18.13
CA GLN A 79 28.32 -25.57 -17.39
C GLN A 79 28.32 -26.81 -18.31
N ALA A 80 27.35 -26.92 -19.21
CA ALA A 80 27.27 -27.97 -20.20
C ALA A 80 28.52 -27.98 -21.13
N ALA A 81 29.07 -26.79 -21.40
CA ALA A 81 30.27 -26.62 -22.17
C ALA A 81 31.57 -26.81 -21.34
N GLY A 82 31.45 -27.19 -20.06
CA GLY A 82 32.60 -27.36 -19.16
C GLY A 82 33.31 -26.05 -18.75
N MET A 83 32.67 -24.90 -19.01
CA MET A 83 33.20 -23.58 -18.67
C MET A 83 32.79 -23.21 -17.23
N ARG A 84 33.65 -22.47 -16.52
CA ARG A 84 33.35 -21.99 -15.16
C ARG A 84 32.94 -20.55 -15.18
N ALA A 85 31.82 -20.23 -14.54
CA ALA A 85 31.39 -18.87 -14.33
C ALA A 85 32.20 -18.19 -13.23
N SER A 86 32.33 -16.86 -13.31
CA SER A 86 33.08 -16.08 -12.33
C SER A 86 32.30 -15.93 -11.01
N ALA A 87 33.01 -15.67 -9.90
CA ALA A 87 32.41 -15.34 -8.63
C ALA A 87 31.47 -14.11 -8.73
N ALA A 88 31.80 -13.15 -9.60
CA ALA A 88 30.96 -11.98 -9.85
C ALA A 88 29.62 -12.33 -10.52
N ALA A 89 29.60 -13.26 -11.47
CA ALA A 89 28.37 -13.76 -12.09
C ALA A 89 27.49 -14.47 -11.05
N TYR A 90 28.06 -15.34 -10.21
CA TYR A 90 27.33 -15.97 -9.12
C TYR A 90 26.74 -14.93 -8.15
N ALA A 91 27.51 -13.93 -7.74
CA ALA A 91 27.02 -12.88 -6.83
C ALA A 91 25.82 -12.11 -7.40
N ARG A 92 25.86 -11.84 -8.73
CA ARG A 92 24.74 -11.16 -9.40
C ARG A 92 23.50 -12.04 -9.52
N LEU A 93 23.66 -13.32 -9.89
CA LEU A 93 22.56 -14.28 -9.97
C LEU A 93 21.92 -14.55 -8.61
N ILE A 94 22.73 -14.78 -7.58
CA ILE A 94 22.26 -14.95 -6.20
C ILE A 94 21.45 -13.73 -5.76
N ARG A 95 21.94 -12.51 -6.04
CA ARG A 95 21.20 -11.27 -5.70
C ARG A 95 19.89 -11.16 -6.48
N ALA A 96 19.89 -11.47 -7.75
CA ALA A 96 18.70 -11.41 -8.60
C ALA A 96 17.64 -12.45 -8.16
N LEU A 97 18.03 -13.69 -7.90
CA LEU A 97 17.15 -14.74 -7.35
C LEU A 97 16.60 -14.37 -5.97
N ALA A 98 17.45 -13.85 -5.08
CA ALA A 98 17.04 -13.43 -3.76
C ALA A 98 15.99 -12.31 -3.82
N ARG A 99 16.16 -11.31 -4.70
CA ARG A 99 15.18 -10.25 -4.95
C ARG A 99 13.88 -10.76 -5.57
N ALA A 100 13.98 -11.74 -6.49
CA ALA A 100 12.82 -12.40 -7.08
C ALA A 100 12.08 -13.32 -6.08
N GLY A 101 12.68 -13.60 -4.91
CA GLY A 101 12.12 -14.44 -3.86
C GLY A 101 12.33 -15.93 -4.05
N ARG A 102 13.22 -16.30 -4.96
CA ARG A 102 13.64 -17.68 -5.25
C ARG A 102 14.84 -18.04 -4.35
N ALA A 103 14.66 -17.93 -3.03
CA ALA A 103 15.74 -18.05 -2.06
C ALA A 103 16.41 -19.43 -2.04
N LEU A 104 15.63 -20.51 -2.26
CA LEU A 104 16.15 -21.87 -2.32
C LEU A 104 17.09 -22.07 -3.53
N GLU A 105 16.77 -21.48 -4.67
CA GLU A 105 17.61 -21.54 -5.85
C GLU A 105 18.87 -20.67 -5.69
N ALA A 106 18.75 -19.54 -5.01
CA ALA A 106 19.92 -18.73 -4.66
C ALA A 106 20.87 -19.48 -3.70
N GLU A 107 20.32 -20.23 -2.73
CA GLU A 107 21.09 -21.12 -1.84
C GLU A 107 21.75 -22.26 -2.63
N ALA A 108 21.03 -22.86 -3.58
CA ALA A 108 21.58 -23.90 -4.47
C ALA A 108 22.76 -23.39 -5.30
N LEU A 109 22.66 -22.15 -5.84
CA LEU A 109 23.78 -21.54 -6.56
C LEU A 109 24.99 -21.27 -5.65
N LEU A 110 24.76 -20.94 -4.38
CA LEU A 110 25.85 -20.77 -3.42
C LEU A 110 26.58 -22.10 -3.15
N LEU A 111 25.83 -23.20 -3.04
CA LEU A 111 26.37 -24.56 -2.90
C LEU A 111 27.13 -24.99 -4.16
N GLU A 112 26.56 -24.72 -5.32
CA GLU A 112 27.17 -25.05 -6.61
C GLU A 112 28.50 -24.32 -6.80
N MET A 113 28.57 -23.00 -6.46
CA MET A 113 29.80 -22.23 -6.48
C MET A 113 30.91 -22.93 -5.67
N ARG A 114 30.58 -23.54 -4.51
CA ARG A 114 31.52 -24.32 -3.70
C ARG A 114 31.96 -25.61 -4.40
N HIS A 115 31.01 -26.32 -5.01
CA HIS A 115 31.35 -27.55 -5.75
C HIS A 115 32.29 -27.30 -6.91
N GLN A 116 32.24 -26.11 -7.52
CA GLN A 116 33.15 -25.67 -8.55
C GLN A 116 34.53 -25.19 -8.02
N GLY A 117 34.72 -25.28 -6.69
CA GLY A 117 35.99 -24.87 -6.04
C GLY A 117 36.14 -23.36 -5.85
N LEU A 118 35.06 -22.59 -6.11
CA LEU A 118 35.03 -21.15 -5.82
C LEU A 118 34.64 -20.94 -4.35
N ARG A 119 35.40 -20.11 -3.64
CA ARG A 119 35.07 -19.75 -2.25
C ARG A 119 34.11 -18.59 -2.22
N PRO A 120 32.89 -18.76 -1.64
CA PRO A 120 31.98 -17.66 -1.39
C PRO A 120 32.61 -16.63 -0.45
N ASP A 121 32.40 -15.37 -0.74
CA ASP A 121 32.81 -14.26 0.12
C ASP A 121 31.58 -13.61 0.80
N ALA A 122 31.84 -12.59 1.63
CA ALA A 122 30.79 -11.87 2.34
C ALA A 122 29.77 -11.21 1.40
N ALA A 123 30.12 -10.92 0.13
CA ALA A 123 29.18 -10.29 -0.82
C ALA A 123 28.10 -11.27 -1.28
N HIS A 124 28.46 -12.55 -1.49
CA HIS A 124 27.52 -13.62 -1.83
C HIS A 124 26.52 -13.88 -0.72
N TYR A 125 27.02 -14.02 0.52
CA TYR A 125 26.17 -14.18 1.71
C TYR A 125 25.24 -12.99 1.94
N ASN A 126 25.77 -11.77 1.85
CA ASN A 126 24.98 -10.56 2.01
C ASN A 126 23.90 -10.39 0.93
N ALA A 127 24.17 -10.84 -0.30
CA ALA A 127 23.20 -10.80 -1.37
C ALA A 127 21.98 -11.71 -1.09
N LEU A 128 22.24 -12.94 -0.61
CA LEU A 128 21.17 -13.87 -0.22
C LEU A 128 20.47 -13.40 1.07
N LEU A 129 21.25 -12.93 2.04
CA LEU A 129 20.72 -12.40 3.31
C LEU A 129 19.78 -11.23 3.07
N GLU A 130 20.10 -10.29 2.18
CA GLU A 130 19.26 -9.14 1.81
C GLU A 130 17.89 -9.61 1.28
N GLY A 131 17.87 -10.63 0.41
CA GLY A 131 16.62 -11.18 -0.13
C GLY A 131 15.77 -11.91 0.91
N LEU A 132 16.39 -12.69 1.80
CA LEU A 132 15.70 -13.38 2.88
C LEU A 132 15.10 -12.40 3.90
N LEU A 133 15.86 -11.39 4.29
CA LEU A 133 15.46 -10.38 5.26
C LEU A 133 14.40 -9.41 4.72
N ALA A 134 14.43 -9.11 3.41
CA ALA A 134 13.38 -8.32 2.76
C ALA A 134 12.00 -8.98 2.83
N ARG A 135 11.96 -10.31 2.91
CA ARG A 135 10.73 -11.12 3.01
C ARG A 135 10.44 -11.62 4.43
N ALA A 136 11.16 -11.12 5.42
CA ALA A 136 11.06 -11.49 6.83
C ALA A 136 11.29 -13.01 7.11
N HIS A 137 12.08 -13.68 6.26
CA HIS A 137 12.47 -15.08 6.48
C HIS A 137 13.62 -15.20 7.49
N LEU A 138 13.39 -14.76 8.73
CA LEU A 138 14.43 -14.64 9.76
C LEU A 138 15.09 -15.97 10.10
N ARG A 139 14.33 -17.07 10.17
CA ARG A 139 14.88 -18.41 10.46
C ARG A 139 15.88 -18.89 9.40
N LEU A 140 15.59 -18.61 8.12
CA LEU A 140 16.51 -18.95 7.02
C LEU A 140 17.74 -18.05 7.04
N ALA A 141 17.57 -16.78 7.41
CA ALA A 141 18.69 -15.84 7.58
C ALA A 141 19.62 -16.29 8.72
N ASP A 142 19.07 -16.75 9.85
CA ASP A 142 19.89 -17.27 10.97
C ASP A 142 20.68 -18.50 10.55
N ARG A 143 20.07 -19.44 9.80
CA ARG A 143 20.76 -20.60 9.24
C ARG A 143 21.88 -20.20 8.29
N LEU A 144 21.63 -19.22 7.42
CA LEU A 144 22.63 -18.70 6.49
C LEU A 144 23.81 -18.06 7.22
N LEU A 145 23.57 -17.39 8.33
CA LEU A 145 24.61 -16.80 9.18
C LEU A 145 25.49 -17.84 9.87
N LEU A 146 24.92 -18.99 10.27
CA LEU A 146 25.68 -20.12 10.78
C LEU A 146 26.57 -20.70 9.67
N GLN A 147 26.00 -20.91 8.49
CA GLN A 147 26.73 -21.40 7.32
C GLN A 147 27.87 -20.46 6.91
N MET A 148 27.67 -19.12 6.99
CA MET A 148 28.70 -18.12 6.74
C MET A 148 29.85 -18.26 7.76
N ALA A 149 29.54 -18.57 9.02
CA ALA A 149 30.56 -18.79 10.06
C ALA A 149 31.30 -20.11 9.84
N ASP A 150 30.61 -21.19 9.48
CA ASP A 150 31.21 -22.51 9.20
C ASP A 150 32.17 -22.44 8.01
N ASP A 151 31.87 -21.59 7.02
CA ASP A 151 32.77 -21.34 5.87
C ASP A 151 33.96 -20.42 6.22
N GLY A 152 34.04 -19.98 7.47
CA GLY A 152 35.11 -19.05 7.90
C GLY A 152 35.00 -17.66 7.32
N VAL A 153 33.86 -17.27 6.76
CA VAL A 153 33.63 -15.93 6.17
C VAL A 153 33.23 -14.95 7.28
N PRO A 154 34.04 -13.92 7.57
CA PRO A 154 33.74 -12.98 8.65
C PRO A 154 32.55 -12.09 8.26
N ARG A 155 31.62 -11.88 9.22
CA ARG A 155 30.56 -10.89 9.08
C ARG A 155 31.17 -9.50 9.02
N ASN A 156 30.84 -8.76 7.97
CA ASN A 156 31.31 -7.40 7.76
C ASN A 156 30.24 -6.37 8.18
N ARG A 157 30.60 -5.10 8.10
CA ARG A 157 29.68 -3.99 8.42
C ARG A 157 28.32 -4.12 7.68
N ARG A 158 28.33 -4.49 6.39
CA ARG A 158 27.11 -4.67 5.60
C ARG A 158 26.20 -5.75 6.16
N THR A 159 26.79 -6.88 6.58
CA THR A 159 26.06 -7.98 7.22
C THR A 159 25.32 -7.50 8.48
N TYR A 160 26.00 -6.79 9.37
CA TYR A 160 25.39 -6.27 10.60
C TYR A 160 24.31 -5.22 10.33
N MET A 161 24.51 -4.35 9.33
CA MET A 161 23.52 -3.34 8.95
C MET A 161 22.24 -3.97 8.39
N LEU A 162 22.37 -5.02 7.56
CA LEU A 162 21.21 -5.78 7.04
C LEU A 162 20.43 -6.43 8.18
N LEU A 163 21.12 -7.03 9.15
CA LEU A 163 20.49 -7.64 10.31
C LEU A 163 19.78 -6.60 11.20
N LEU A 164 20.46 -5.50 11.48
CA LEU A 164 19.92 -4.42 12.29
C LEU A 164 18.64 -3.85 11.69
N ASP A 165 18.64 -3.56 10.38
CA ASP A 165 17.47 -3.04 9.67
C ASP A 165 16.31 -4.07 9.66
N ALA A 166 16.61 -5.35 9.47
CA ALA A 166 15.61 -6.41 9.47
C ALA A 166 14.99 -6.64 10.85
N TYR A 167 15.81 -6.73 11.90
CA TYR A 167 15.32 -6.90 13.27
C TYR A 167 14.55 -5.66 13.74
N ALA A 168 15.00 -4.46 13.35
CA ALA A 168 14.29 -3.23 13.64
C ALA A 168 12.92 -3.18 12.96
N ARG A 169 12.82 -3.57 11.68
CA ARG A 169 11.53 -3.67 10.97
C ARG A 169 10.60 -4.73 11.57
N ALA A 170 11.16 -5.82 12.08
CA ALA A 170 10.41 -6.89 12.74
C ALA A 170 10.05 -6.58 14.22
N GLY A 171 10.48 -5.42 14.74
CA GLY A 171 10.26 -5.03 16.14
C GLY A 171 11.04 -5.89 17.17
N ARG A 172 12.04 -6.65 16.71
CA ARG A 172 12.85 -7.53 17.56
C ARG A 172 13.95 -6.74 18.26
N LEU A 173 13.59 -6.12 19.37
CA LEU A 173 14.45 -5.19 20.11
C LEU A 173 15.72 -5.86 20.66
N GLU A 174 15.58 -7.05 21.28
CA GLU A 174 16.69 -7.78 21.88
C GLU A 174 17.75 -8.21 20.87
N ASP A 175 17.30 -8.69 19.70
CA ASP A 175 18.21 -9.07 18.61
C ASP A 175 18.93 -7.86 18.03
N SER A 176 18.24 -6.73 17.94
CA SER A 176 18.86 -5.47 17.52
C SER A 176 19.93 -5.02 18.51
N TRP A 177 19.70 -5.17 19.82
CA TRP A 177 20.71 -4.89 20.84
C TRP A 177 21.87 -5.85 20.78
N TRP A 178 21.61 -7.14 20.52
CA TRP A 178 22.68 -8.11 20.31
C TRP A 178 23.58 -7.71 19.13
N VAL A 179 22.98 -7.34 17.99
CA VAL A 179 23.72 -6.86 16.81
C VAL A 179 24.60 -5.65 17.15
N LEU A 180 24.04 -4.68 17.87
CA LEU A 180 24.77 -3.49 18.32
C LEU A 180 25.93 -3.83 19.24
N GLY A 181 25.73 -4.71 20.22
CA GLY A 181 26.75 -5.18 21.12
C GLY A 181 27.89 -5.88 20.37
N GLU A 182 27.56 -6.67 19.35
CA GLU A 182 28.54 -7.36 18.52
C GLU A 182 29.31 -6.38 17.63
N MET A 183 28.66 -5.39 17.03
CA MET A 183 29.29 -4.32 16.27
C MET A 183 30.28 -3.53 17.14
N LYS A 184 29.88 -3.16 18.36
CA LYS A 184 30.71 -2.43 19.33
C LYS A 184 31.93 -3.27 19.76
N ARG A 185 31.76 -4.55 20.05
CA ARG A 185 32.88 -5.47 20.39
C ARG A 185 33.90 -5.60 19.26
N ARG A 186 33.46 -5.50 18.01
CA ARG A 186 34.32 -5.58 16.81
C ARG A 186 34.83 -4.24 16.32
N GLY A 187 34.56 -3.15 17.03
CA GLY A 187 34.97 -1.80 16.62
C GLY A 187 34.27 -1.29 15.33
N ILE A 188 33.15 -1.90 14.94
CA ILE A 188 32.40 -1.48 13.75
C ILE A 188 31.48 -0.33 14.14
N ARG A 189 31.74 0.86 13.58
CA ARG A 189 30.92 2.05 13.83
C ARG A 189 29.65 2.04 12.99
N LEU A 190 28.55 2.53 13.57
CA LEU A 190 27.32 2.81 12.84
C LEU A 190 27.51 3.98 11.89
N ASP A 191 26.76 3.95 10.79
CA ASP A 191 26.58 5.10 9.91
C ASP A 191 25.25 5.80 10.23
N THR A 192 25.01 6.93 9.57
CA THR A 192 23.78 7.72 9.69
C THR A 192 22.53 6.86 9.46
N ALA A 193 22.58 5.91 8.51
CA ALA A 193 21.46 5.00 8.24
C ALA A 193 21.17 4.05 9.41
N GLY A 194 22.23 3.51 10.04
CA GLY A 194 22.12 2.66 11.23
C GLY A 194 21.53 3.41 12.42
N TYR A 195 22.01 4.62 12.66
CA TYR A 195 21.44 5.49 13.71
C TYR A 195 19.97 5.81 13.45
N THR A 196 19.59 6.14 12.20
CA THR A 196 18.19 6.39 11.83
C THR A 196 17.31 5.16 12.08
N THR A 197 17.81 3.98 11.75
CA THR A 197 17.11 2.71 11.98
C THR A 197 16.87 2.48 13.48
N LEU A 198 17.86 2.75 14.33
CA LEU A 198 17.75 2.63 15.78
C LEU A 198 16.79 3.65 16.40
N VAL A 199 16.84 4.91 15.94
CA VAL A 199 15.89 5.93 16.40
C VAL A 199 14.46 5.48 16.11
N ARG A 200 14.20 4.93 14.92
CA ARG A 200 12.89 4.36 14.56
C ARG A 200 12.51 3.17 15.45
N LEU A 201 13.44 2.24 15.67
CA LEU A 201 13.23 1.09 16.55
C LEU A 201 12.83 1.51 17.97
N TYR A 202 13.56 2.45 18.54
CA TYR A 202 13.26 2.98 19.88
C TYR A 202 11.92 3.72 19.92
N ARG A 203 11.60 4.48 18.87
CA ARG A 203 10.29 5.11 18.68
C ARG A 203 9.17 4.07 18.68
N ASP A 204 9.33 3.00 17.93
CA ASP A 204 8.25 2.01 17.74
C ASP A 204 8.02 1.16 18.99
N ASN A 205 9.05 1.03 19.84
CA ASN A 205 9.00 0.32 21.13
C ASN A 205 8.79 1.25 22.35
N GLY A 206 8.42 2.49 22.18
CA GLY A 206 8.11 3.38 23.31
C GLY A 206 9.31 3.98 24.03
N MET A 207 10.51 3.77 23.55
CA MET A 207 11.76 4.16 24.19
C MET A 207 12.29 5.51 23.68
N TRP A 208 11.41 6.52 23.62
CA TRP A 208 11.78 7.82 23.02
C TRP A 208 12.96 8.51 23.72
N LYS A 209 13.16 8.31 25.05
CA LYS A 209 14.32 8.83 25.77
C LYS A 209 15.62 8.22 25.24
N LYS A 210 15.67 6.90 25.01
CA LYS A 210 16.84 6.25 24.40
C LYS A 210 17.10 6.71 22.98
N ALA A 211 16.07 7.10 22.24
CA ALA A 211 16.25 7.69 20.90
C ALA A 211 16.98 9.05 20.99
N THR A 212 16.72 9.85 22.01
CA THR A 212 17.46 11.11 22.25
C THR A 212 18.89 10.87 22.70
N ASP A 213 19.10 9.94 23.65
CA ASP A 213 20.45 9.60 24.13
C ASP A 213 21.34 9.11 22.96
N LEU A 214 20.76 8.32 22.07
CA LEU A 214 21.46 7.81 20.86
C LEU A 214 21.92 8.96 19.93
N VAL A 215 21.11 10.02 19.79
CA VAL A 215 21.46 11.17 18.96
C VAL A 215 22.54 12.01 19.64
N MET A 216 22.54 12.10 20.98
CA MET A 216 23.65 12.74 21.72
C MET A 216 24.94 11.94 21.51
N GLU A 217 24.93 10.61 21.66
CA GLU A 217 26.07 9.75 21.37
C GLU A 217 26.59 9.95 19.93
N MET A 218 25.68 10.07 18.96
CA MET A 218 26.02 10.32 17.57
C MET A 218 26.79 11.63 17.38
N GLN A 219 26.38 12.69 18.05
CA GLN A 219 27.06 13.99 18.02
C GLN A 219 28.46 13.93 18.69
N GLU A 220 28.57 13.22 19.83
CA GLU A 220 29.85 13.01 20.52
C GLU A 220 30.87 12.24 19.65
N VAL A 221 30.38 11.30 18.84
CA VAL A 221 31.21 10.55 17.89
C VAL A 221 31.55 11.35 16.63
N GLY A 222 30.98 12.57 16.49
CA GLY A 222 31.23 13.45 15.35
C GLY A 222 30.51 13.03 14.06
N VAL A 223 29.40 12.29 14.16
CA VAL A 223 28.55 11.95 13.02
C VAL A 223 27.59 13.09 12.77
N GLU A 224 27.63 13.68 11.58
CA GLU A 224 26.73 14.77 11.20
C GLU A 224 25.26 14.30 11.13
N LEU A 225 24.38 15.12 11.68
CA LEU A 225 22.93 14.86 11.63
C LEU A 225 22.39 15.25 10.25
N ASP A 226 21.85 14.29 9.53
CA ASP A 226 21.19 14.54 8.26
C ASP A 226 19.66 14.81 8.45
N VAL A 227 19.01 15.23 7.37
CA VAL A 227 17.57 15.48 7.34
C VAL A 227 16.77 14.26 7.83
N LYS A 228 17.23 13.03 7.53
CA LYS A 228 16.53 11.80 7.89
C LYS A 228 16.50 11.55 9.39
N ILE A 229 17.59 11.86 10.09
CA ILE A 229 17.66 11.74 11.56
C ILE A 229 16.78 12.80 12.21
N TYR A 230 16.87 14.06 11.75
CA TYR A 230 15.99 15.11 12.24
C TYR A 230 14.51 14.74 12.06
N ASN A 231 14.13 14.22 10.90
CA ASN A 231 12.77 13.77 10.65
C ASN A 231 12.37 12.59 11.55
N ALA A 232 13.28 11.64 11.79
CA ALA A 232 13.02 10.52 12.69
C ALA A 232 12.82 10.97 14.15
N LEU A 233 13.56 11.99 14.60
CA LEU A 233 13.38 12.59 15.93
C LEU A 233 12.07 13.34 16.06
N ILE A 234 11.77 14.22 15.10
CA ILE A 234 10.50 14.98 15.07
C ILE A 234 9.32 14.01 15.10
N ASP A 235 9.40 12.92 14.32
CA ASP A 235 8.39 11.88 14.29
C ASP A 235 8.29 11.11 15.62
N THR A 236 9.43 10.86 16.27
CA THR A 236 9.49 10.22 17.58
C THR A 236 8.81 11.08 18.64
N PHE A 237 9.21 12.34 18.78
CA PHE A 237 8.59 13.24 19.73
C PHE A 237 7.11 13.49 19.45
N GLY A 238 6.75 13.61 18.16
CA GLY A 238 5.36 13.76 17.72
C GLY A 238 4.49 12.58 18.12
N LYS A 239 4.97 11.35 17.92
CA LYS A 239 4.26 10.10 18.26
C LYS A 239 3.92 10.04 19.76
N TYR A 240 4.79 10.54 20.61
CA TYR A 240 4.61 10.55 22.08
C TYR A 240 4.05 11.86 22.63
N GLY A 241 3.54 12.74 21.77
CA GLY A 241 2.90 14.00 22.18
C GLY A 241 3.84 15.08 22.68
N GLN A 242 5.17 14.86 22.61
CA GLN A 242 6.21 15.79 23.05
C GLN A 242 6.46 16.88 21.99
N LEU A 243 5.40 17.63 21.63
CA LEU A 243 5.46 18.62 20.55
C LEU A 243 6.40 19.79 20.82
N ALA A 244 6.67 20.10 22.09
CA ALA A 244 7.65 21.13 22.48
C ALA A 244 9.07 20.70 22.10
N ASP A 245 9.41 19.42 22.30
CA ASP A 245 10.72 18.90 21.98
C ASP A 245 10.86 18.65 20.46
N ALA A 246 9.78 18.21 19.79
CA ALA A 246 9.75 18.17 18.32
C ALA A 246 10.05 19.56 17.71
N ARG A 247 9.52 20.62 18.30
CA ARG A 247 9.81 21.99 17.87
C ARG A 247 11.28 22.39 18.11
N LYS A 248 11.83 22.06 19.28
CA LYS A 248 13.25 22.32 19.58
C LYS A 248 14.18 21.63 18.57
N VAL A 249 13.86 20.39 18.22
CA VAL A 249 14.60 19.63 17.20
C VAL A 249 14.52 20.30 15.84
N PHE A 250 13.36 20.80 15.45
CA PHE A 250 13.17 21.54 14.21
C PHE A 250 13.95 22.86 14.19
N GLU A 251 13.90 23.62 15.30
CA GLU A 251 14.65 24.86 15.45
C GLU A 251 16.16 24.60 15.39
N LYS A 252 16.64 23.52 16.02
CA LYS A 252 18.03 23.08 15.96
C LYS A 252 18.46 22.72 14.55
N MET A 253 17.63 21.94 13.82
CA MET A 253 17.85 21.59 12.41
C MET A 253 18.11 22.84 11.56
N ARG A 254 17.30 23.89 11.74
CA ARG A 254 17.46 25.16 11.01
C ARG A 254 18.72 25.93 11.45
N ALA A 255 19.03 25.94 12.74
CA ALA A 255 20.21 26.59 13.29
C ALA A 255 21.54 25.96 12.79
N GLU A 256 21.54 24.65 12.57
CA GLU A 256 22.68 23.92 12.00
C GLU A 256 22.76 24.01 10.46
N GLY A 257 21.87 24.78 9.83
CA GLY A 257 21.84 24.99 8.37
C GLY A 257 21.27 23.82 7.59
N VAL A 258 20.72 22.80 8.24
CA VAL A 258 20.06 21.68 7.60
C VAL A 258 18.66 22.11 7.12
N LYS A 259 18.44 22.15 5.82
CA LYS A 259 17.18 22.59 5.23
C LYS A 259 16.08 21.56 5.48
N PRO A 260 14.92 21.93 6.07
CA PRO A 260 13.76 21.06 6.17
C PRO A 260 13.27 20.61 4.79
N ASP A 261 12.89 19.36 4.68
CA ASP A 261 12.25 18.81 3.47
C ASP A 261 10.72 18.69 3.64
N ILE A 262 10.04 18.26 2.58
CA ILE A 262 8.59 18.03 2.60
C ILE A 262 8.19 17.08 3.74
N SER A 263 9.02 16.06 4.03
CA SER A 263 8.76 15.09 5.10
C SER A 263 8.83 15.74 6.49
N THR A 264 9.77 16.67 6.70
CA THR A 264 9.88 17.46 7.95
C THR A 264 8.60 18.24 8.22
N TRP A 265 8.15 19.02 7.23
CA TRP A 265 6.94 19.83 7.36
C TRP A 265 5.70 18.98 7.54
N ASN A 266 5.57 17.91 6.76
CA ASN A 266 4.47 16.96 6.86
C ASN A 266 4.39 16.30 8.25
N ALA A 267 5.52 15.94 8.83
CA ALA A 267 5.57 15.38 10.19
C ALA A 267 5.08 16.40 11.24
N LEU A 268 5.59 17.64 11.19
CA LEU A 268 5.16 18.70 12.12
C LEU A 268 3.66 18.98 12.00
N ILE A 269 3.15 19.14 10.79
CA ILE A 269 1.73 19.42 10.55
C ILE A 269 0.89 18.26 11.06
N ARG A 270 1.20 17.02 10.66
CA ARG A 270 0.46 15.82 11.05
C ARG A 270 0.36 15.65 12.57
N TRP A 271 1.48 15.82 13.29
CA TRP A 271 1.49 15.65 14.74
C TRP A 271 0.73 16.74 15.46
N HIS A 272 0.83 18.00 15.00
CA HIS A 272 0.01 19.09 15.55
C HIS A 272 -1.48 18.89 15.27
N CYS A 273 -1.86 18.39 14.08
CA CYS A 273 -3.24 17.99 13.77
C CYS A 273 -3.72 16.88 14.70
N ARG A 274 -2.91 15.84 14.92
CA ARG A 274 -3.29 14.69 15.77
C ARG A 274 -3.57 15.08 17.22
N VAL A 275 -2.81 16.01 17.77
CA VAL A 275 -3.00 16.54 19.15
C VAL A 275 -4.10 17.61 19.20
N GLY A 276 -4.70 17.98 18.07
CA GLY A 276 -5.77 18.99 18.00
C GLY A 276 -5.28 20.45 17.96
N ASN A 277 -3.96 20.68 17.90
CA ASN A 277 -3.40 22.03 17.84
C ASN A 277 -3.42 22.60 16.41
N MET A 278 -4.63 22.82 15.89
CA MET A 278 -4.84 23.27 14.50
C MET A 278 -4.18 24.61 14.21
N LYS A 279 -4.19 25.53 15.19
CA LYS A 279 -3.56 26.86 15.03
C LYS A 279 -2.08 26.76 14.67
N ARG A 280 -1.34 25.84 15.31
CA ARG A 280 0.08 25.61 14.99
C ARG A 280 0.26 24.80 13.71
N ALA A 281 -0.58 23.80 13.47
CA ALA A 281 -0.56 23.02 12.22
C ALA A 281 -0.70 23.94 10.99
N LEU A 282 -1.67 24.86 11.02
CA LEU A 282 -1.88 25.84 9.96
C LEU A 282 -0.72 26.85 9.81
N ARG A 283 -0.04 27.22 10.92
CA ARG A 283 1.18 28.05 10.84
C ARG A 283 2.32 27.32 10.12
N TYR A 284 2.58 26.04 10.45
CA TYR A 284 3.59 25.24 9.76
C TYR A 284 3.22 25.03 8.29
N PHE A 285 1.94 24.82 8.01
CA PHE A 285 1.45 24.74 6.64
C PHE A 285 1.71 26.06 5.84
N ALA A 286 1.45 27.21 6.43
CA ALA A 286 1.72 28.50 5.82
C ALA A 286 3.23 28.72 5.60
N ALA A 287 4.07 28.43 6.61
CA ALA A 287 5.52 28.56 6.52
C ALA A 287 6.12 27.63 5.44
N MET A 288 5.61 26.38 5.31
CA MET A 288 5.98 25.47 4.23
C MET A 288 5.73 26.08 2.85
N GLN A 289 4.57 26.73 2.68
CA GLN A 289 4.20 27.39 1.43
C GLN A 289 5.06 28.63 1.14
N GLU A 290 5.45 29.39 2.17
CA GLU A 290 6.35 30.53 2.05
C GLU A 290 7.75 30.13 1.60
N GLU A 291 8.21 28.93 1.98
CA GLU A 291 9.47 28.33 1.49
C GLU A 291 9.33 27.69 0.08
N GLY A 292 8.19 27.86 -0.60
CA GLY A 292 7.94 27.36 -1.96
C GLY A 292 7.68 25.86 -2.03
N MET A 293 7.47 25.19 -0.90
CA MET A 293 7.16 23.78 -0.82
C MET A 293 5.65 23.54 -0.78
N TYR A 294 5.20 22.48 -1.46
CA TYR A 294 3.79 22.11 -1.47
C TYR A 294 3.58 20.82 -0.67
N PRO A 295 2.57 20.79 0.22
CA PRO A 295 2.27 19.60 1.01
C PRO A 295 1.78 18.45 0.13
N ASP A 296 2.06 17.22 0.60
CA ASP A 296 1.46 16.00 0.05
C ASP A 296 -0.09 16.07 0.16
N PRO A 297 -0.87 15.60 -0.83
CA PRO A 297 -2.33 15.48 -0.74
C PRO A 297 -2.83 14.85 0.56
N LYS A 298 -2.10 13.90 1.12
CA LYS A 298 -2.41 13.27 2.41
C LYS A 298 -2.43 14.26 3.59
N ILE A 299 -1.63 15.30 3.54
CA ILE A 299 -1.60 16.34 4.58
C ILE A 299 -2.83 17.23 4.49
N PHE A 300 -3.27 17.58 3.27
CA PHE A 300 -4.54 18.29 3.08
C PHE A 300 -5.70 17.46 3.65
N VAL A 301 -5.78 16.18 3.31
CA VAL A 301 -6.78 15.26 3.87
C VAL A 301 -6.76 15.27 5.41
N THR A 302 -5.56 15.22 6.00
CA THR A 302 -5.41 15.25 7.46
C THR A 302 -5.88 16.58 8.06
N ILE A 303 -5.54 17.72 7.46
CA ILE A 303 -5.95 19.05 7.97
C ILE A 303 -7.47 19.20 7.80
N ILE A 304 -8.01 18.88 6.63
CA ILE A 304 -9.44 18.97 6.31
C ILE A 304 -10.23 18.11 7.29
N GLY A 305 -9.83 16.85 7.50
CA GLY A 305 -10.48 15.93 8.43
C GLY A 305 -10.55 16.51 9.84
N ARG A 306 -9.44 17.03 10.34
CA ARG A 306 -9.37 17.61 11.68
C ARG A 306 -10.11 18.94 11.84
N LEU A 307 -10.15 19.77 10.80
CA LEU A 307 -10.94 21.01 10.82
C LEU A 307 -12.45 20.68 10.85
N GLY A 308 -12.89 19.70 10.06
CA GLY A 308 -14.28 19.22 10.05
C GLY A 308 -14.69 18.64 11.41
N GLU A 309 -13.89 17.74 11.99
CA GLU A 309 -14.12 17.19 13.34
C GLU A 309 -14.24 18.27 14.43
N GLN A 310 -13.52 19.40 14.28
CA GLN A 310 -13.58 20.55 15.21
C GLN A 310 -14.66 21.57 14.86
N GLY A 311 -15.44 21.36 13.81
CA GLY A 311 -16.47 22.27 13.34
C GLY A 311 -15.96 23.62 12.84
N LYS A 312 -14.68 23.68 12.40
CA LYS A 312 -14.04 24.92 11.93
C LYS A 312 -14.26 25.15 10.43
N TRP A 313 -15.52 25.29 10.06
CA TRP A 313 -15.95 25.37 8.65
C TRP A 313 -15.37 26.55 7.89
N ASP A 314 -15.27 27.72 8.52
CA ASP A 314 -14.68 28.93 7.91
C ASP A 314 -13.18 28.76 7.61
N GLU A 315 -12.43 28.10 8.51
CA GLU A 315 -11.02 27.81 8.29
C GLU A 315 -10.85 26.78 7.18
N LEU A 316 -11.73 25.77 7.12
CA LEU A 316 -11.76 24.76 6.09
C LEU A 316 -12.05 25.36 4.71
N LYS A 317 -13.06 26.23 4.60
CA LYS A 317 -13.42 26.92 3.36
C LYS A 317 -12.26 27.81 2.86
N ARG A 318 -11.65 28.59 3.77
CA ARG A 318 -10.47 29.40 3.42
C ARG A 318 -9.27 28.56 2.97
N LEU A 319 -9.06 27.38 3.56
CA LEU A 319 -8.01 26.47 3.13
C LEU A 319 -8.29 25.92 1.73
N PHE A 320 -9.54 25.55 1.47
CA PHE A 320 -9.99 25.05 0.17
C PHE A 320 -9.84 26.13 -0.93
N ASP A 321 -10.25 27.38 -0.68
CA ASP A 321 -10.10 28.48 -1.62
C ASP A 321 -8.62 28.77 -1.93
N LYS A 322 -7.76 28.72 -0.92
CA LYS A 322 -6.30 28.87 -1.11
C LYS A 322 -5.73 27.75 -1.98
N MET A 323 -6.22 26.53 -1.81
CA MET A 323 -5.81 25.37 -2.60
C MET A 323 -6.20 25.55 -4.07
N ARG A 324 -7.43 25.97 -4.35
CA ARG A 324 -7.93 26.26 -5.71
C ARG A 324 -7.12 27.34 -6.41
N ASN A 325 -6.89 28.46 -5.74
CA ASN A 325 -6.21 29.62 -6.30
C ASN A 325 -4.72 29.37 -6.63
N ARG A 326 -4.11 28.34 -6.06
CA ARG A 326 -2.68 27.98 -6.25
C ARG A 326 -2.45 26.83 -7.22
N GLY A 327 -3.49 26.37 -7.92
CA GLY A 327 -3.35 25.38 -8.99
C GLY A 327 -3.17 23.93 -8.55
N PHE A 328 -3.60 23.58 -7.35
CA PHE A 328 -3.74 22.16 -6.92
C PHE A 328 -4.92 21.49 -7.67
N LYS A 329 -4.80 21.43 -9.01
CA LYS A 329 -5.88 20.99 -9.90
C LYS A 329 -6.00 19.46 -9.99
N ASP A 330 -5.03 18.69 -9.47
CA ASP A 330 -4.93 17.26 -9.81
C ASP A 330 -5.42 16.30 -8.72
N SER A 331 -6.05 16.79 -7.65
CA SER A 331 -6.38 15.93 -6.51
C SER A 331 -7.87 15.71 -6.30
N GLY A 332 -8.50 14.92 -7.17
CA GLY A 332 -9.86 14.40 -6.95
C GLY A 332 -10.05 13.75 -5.56
N ALA A 333 -8.97 13.20 -4.98
CA ALA A 333 -8.97 12.66 -3.63
C ALA A 333 -9.25 13.71 -2.54
N VAL A 334 -8.75 14.94 -2.69
CA VAL A 334 -9.03 16.03 -1.72
C VAL A 334 -10.48 16.46 -1.78
N TYR A 335 -11.04 16.57 -2.98
CA TYR A 335 -12.45 16.87 -3.18
C TYR A 335 -13.36 15.78 -2.59
N ALA A 336 -13.01 14.50 -2.78
CA ALA A 336 -13.76 13.39 -2.21
C ALA A 336 -13.80 13.47 -0.67
N VAL A 337 -12.68 13.80 -0.02
CA VAL A 337 -12.63 13.97 1.44
C VAL A 337 -13.41 15.19 1.91
N LEU A 338 -13.41 16.29 1.15
CA LEU A 338 -14.24 17.47 1.47
C LEU A 338 -15.73 17.13 1.39
N VAL A 339 -16.15 16.45 0.32
CA VAL A 339 -17.54 16.00 0.15
C VAL A 339 -17.95 15.06 1.27
N ASP A 340 -17.06 14.11 1.65
CA ASP A 340 -17.32 13.19 2.76
C ASP A 340 -17.52 13.93 4.09
N ILE A 341 -16.62 14.82 4.45
CA ILE A 341 -16.68 15.57 5.70
C ILE A 341 -17.87 16.50 5.74
N TYR A 342 -18.10 17.30 4.70
CA TYR A 342 -19.28 18.15 4.64
C TYR A 342 -20.57 17.33 4.72
N GLY A 343 -20.61 16.17 4.06
CA GLY A 343 -21.73 15.26 4.08
C GLY A 343 -21.99 14.66 5.48
N GLN A 344 -20.95 14.15 6.15
CA GLN A 344 -21.05 13.56 7.50
C GLN A 344 -21.62 14.54 8.53
N TYR A 345 -21.30 15.81 8.42
CA TYR A 345 -21.76 16.86 9.34
C TYR A 345 -22.98 17.64 8.84
N GLY A 346 -23.61 17.21 7.74
CA GLY A 346 -24.85 17.80 7.22
C GLY A 346 -24.69 19.12 6.44
N HIS A 347 -23.45 19.48 6.10
CA HIS A 347 -23.15 20.66 5.25
C HIS A 347 -23.31 20.33 3.75
N PHE A 348 -24.48 19.84 3.38
CA PHE A 348 -24.75 19.32 2.02
C PHE A 348 -24.58 20.36 0.91
N ARG A 349 -24.87 21.63 1.20
CA ARG A 349 -24.67 22.71 0.25
C ARG A 349 -23.21 22.87 -0.12
N ASP A 350 -22.34 22.88 0.91
CA ASP A 350 -20.88 22.98 0.69
C ASP A 350 -20.34 21.72 -0.03
N ALA A 351 -20.90 20.54 0.26
CA ALA A 351 -20.56 19.31 -0.45
C ALA A 351 -20.91 19.40 -1.95
N HIS A 352 -22.09 19.94 -2.29
CA HIS A 352 -22.46 20.17 -3.69
C HIS A 352 -21.59 21.23 -4.37
N GLU A 353 -21.25 22.32 -3.66
CA GLU A 353 -20.31 23.33 -4.16
C GLU A 353 -18.95 22.70 -4.51
N CYS A 354 -18.46 21.74 -3.72
CA CYS A 354 -17.24 20.99 -4.00
C CYS A 354 -17.35 20.15 -5.28
N VAL A 355 -18.47 19.46 -5.50
CA VAL A 355 -18.69 18.67 -6.73
C VAL A 355 -18.80 19.60 -7.95
N ALA A 356 -19.50 20.73 -7.83
CA ALA A 356 -19.59 21.72 -8.90
C ALA A 356 -18.24 22.36 -9.24
N ALA A 357 -17.41 22.64 -8.23
CA ALA A 357 -16.07 23.17 -8.41
C ALA A 357 -15.15 22.17 -9.13
N LEU A 358 -15.25 20.88 -8.79
CA LEU A 358 -14.50 19.80 -9.42
C LEU A 358 -14.85 19.71 -10.92
N LYS A 359 -16.14 19.83 -11.27
CA LYS A 359 -16.61 19.87 -12.65
C LYS A 359 -16.09 21.10 -13.40
N ALA A 360 -16.12 22.27 -12.77
CA ALA A 360 -15.65 23.52 -13.35
C ALA A 360 -14.13 23.53 -13.64
N GLU A 361 -13.36 22.72 -12.90
CA GLU A 361 -11.92 22.55 -13.10
C GLU A 361 -11.56 21.45 -14.11
N ASN A 362 -12.55 20.87 -14.80
CA ASN A 362 -12.40 19.76 -15.76
C ASN A 362 -11.68 18.53 -15.17
N LEU A 363 -11.81 18.32 -13.86
CA LEU A 363 -11.32 17.10 -13.22
C LEU A 363 -12.31 15.97 -13.47
N GLN A 364 -11.81 14.75 -13.66
CA GLN A 364 -12.66 13.59 -13.87
C GLN A 364 -13.52 13.31 -12.63
N LEU A 365 -14.83 13.36 -12.83
CA LEU A 365 -15.80 12.87 -11.85
C LEU A 365 -15.68 11.35 -11.79
N THR A 366 -15.20 10.84 -10.67
CA THR A 366 -15.06 9.39 -10.45
C THR A 366 -16.31 8.84 -9.79
N PRO A 367 -16.70 7.56 -10.01
CA PRO A 367 -17.81 6.94 -9.31
C PRO A 367 -17.74 7.07 -7.79
N SER A 368 -16.50 7.08 -7.23
CA SER A 368 -16.27 7.18 -5.79
C SER A 368 -16.77 8.50 -5.19
N ILE A 369 -16.70 9.62 -5.89
CA ILE A 369 -17.20 10.92 -5.40
C ILE A 369 -18.72 10.90 -5.25
N PHE A 370 -19.42 10.34 -6.23
CA PHE A 370 -20.88 10.17 -6.16
C PHE A 370 -21.26 9.22 -5.03
N CYS A 371 -20.55 8.11 -4.86
CA CYS A 371 -20.78 7.19 -3.75
C CYS A 371 -20.56 7.85 -2.38
N VAL A 372 -19.54 8.71 -2.24
CA VAL A 372 -19.30 9.45 -0.98
C VAL A 372 -20.46 10.41 -0.68
N LEU A 373 -20.90 11.17 -1.67
CA LEU A 373 -22.03 12.09 -1.51
C LEU A 373 -23.33 11.35 -1.23
N ALA A 374 -23.59 10.26 -1.95
CA ALA A 374 -24.76 9.39 -1.74
C ALA A 374 -24.73 8.76 -0.35
N ASN A 375 -23.58 8.31 0.14
CA ASN A 375 -23.41 7.75 1.47
C ASN A 375 -23.77 8.77 2.56
N ALA A 376 -23.33 10.02 2.40
CA ALA A 376 -23.65 11.09 3.33
C ALA A 376 -25.18 11.30 3.46
N TYR A 377 -25.89 11.35 2.35
CA TYR A 377 -27.35 11.44 2.34
C TYR A 377 -28.03 10.17 2.90
N ALA A 378 -27.52 8.99 2.52
CA ALA A 378 -28.06 7.71 2.96
C ALA A 378 -27.96 7.51 4.48
N GLN A 379 -26.88 7.96 5.10
CA GLN A 379 -26.72 7.91 6.57
C GLN A 379 -27.75 8.77 7.31
N GLN A 380 -28.19 9.86 6.72
CA GLN A 380 -29.23 10.75 7.26
C GLN A 380 -30.65 10.33 6.87
N GLY A 381 -30.79 9.25 6.09
CA GLY A 381 -32.10 8.80 5.59
C GLY A 381 -32.73 9.71 4.54
N LEU A 382 -31.90 10.57 3.91
CA LEU A 382 -32.33 11.50 2.87
C LEU A 382 -32.38 10.79 1.50
N CYS A 383 -33.36 9.90 1.35
CA CYS A 383 -33.44 9.00 0.19
C CYS A 383 -33.66 9.74 -1.14
N GLU A 384 -34.48 10.81 -1.16
CA GLU A 384 -34.74 11.58 -2.39
C GLU A 384 -33.42 12.25 -2.91
N GLN A 385 -32.60 12.78 -2.00
CA GLN A 385 -31.30 13.34 -2.34
C GLN A 385 -30.33 12.26 -2.79
N THR A 386 -30.36 11.06 -2.20
CA THR A 386 -29.54 9.92 -2.66
C THR A 386 -29.94 9.51 -4.09
N VAL A 387 -31.22 9.51 -4.42
CA VAL A 387 -31.72 9.28 -5.80
C VAL A 387 -31.25 10.39 -6.75
N SER A 388 -31.27 11.65 -6.31
CA SER A 388 -30.80 12.77 -7.12
C SER A 388 -29.29 12.66 -7.44
N VAL A 389 -28.49 12.13 -6.52
CA VAL A 389 -27.05 11.85 -6.77
C VAL A 389 -26.88 10.74 -7.80
N LEU A 390 -27.73 9.70 -7.79
CA LEU A 390 -27.73 8.66 -8.81
C LEU A 390 -28.03 9.25 -10.20
N GLN A 391 -29.08 10.07 -10.29
CA GLN A 391 -29.45 10.74 -11.53
C GLN A 391 -28.34 11.65 -12.06
N LEU A 392 -27.64 12.35 -11.17
CA LEU A 392 -26.47 13.16 -11.52
C LEU A 392 -25.33 12.31 -12.07
N MET A 393 -25.07 11.15 -11.47
CA MET A 393 -24.05 10.19 -11.90
C MET A 393 -24.36 9.67 -13.32
N GLU A 394 -25.62 9.31 -13.59
CA GLU A 394 -26.09 8.87 -14.90
C GLU A 394 -26.01 9.99 -15.95
N ALA A 395 -26.36 11.22 -15.58
CA ALA A 395 -26.28 12.38 -16.47
C ALA A 395 -24.83 12.70 -16.91
N GLU A 396 -23.84 12.35 -16.09
CA GLU A 396 -22.41 12.43 -16.43
C GLU A 396 -21.91 11.19 -17.21
N GLY A 397 -22.79 10.27 -17.59
CA GLY A 397 -22.44 9.06 -18.35
C GLY A 397 -21.71 8.01 -17.54
N ILE A 398 -21.82 8.05 -16.21
CA ILE A 398 -21.18 7.10 -15.31
C ILE A 398 -22.22 6.07 -14.87
N GLU A 399 -21.99 4.79 -15.20
CA GLU A 399 -22.89 3.73 -14.82
C GLU A 399 -22.87 3.47 -13.29
N PRO A 400 -24.05 3.32 -12.66
CA PRO A 400 -24.13 2.96 -11.25
C PRO A 400 -23.51 1.59 -10.99
N ASN A 401 -22.67 1.53 -9.98
CA ASN A 401 -22.05 0.29 -9.52
C ASN A 401 -22.83 -0.30 -8.32
N LEU A 402 -22.49 -1.55 -7.95
CA LEU A 402 -23.12 -2.23 -6.81
C LEU A 402 -23.01 -1.42 -5.51
N VAL A 403 -21.91 -0.68 -5.30
CA VAL A 403 -21.73 0.18 -4.12
C VAL A 403 -22.79 1.28 -4.07
N MET A 404 -23.05 1.95 -5.20
CA MET A 404 -24.06 3.00 -5.29
C MET A 404 -25.48 2.45 -5.03
N LEU A 405 -25.80 1.28 -5.57
CA LEU A 405 -27.09 0.63 -5.35
C LEU A 405 -27.27 0.16 -3.89
N ASN A 406 -26.20 -0.32 -3.26
CA ASN A 406 -26.21 -0.65 -1.83
C ASN A 406 -26.43 0.59 -0.95
N LEU A 407 -25.91 1.76 -1.34
CA LEU A 407 -26.19 3.03 -0.67
C LEU A 407 -27.65 3.45 -0.78
N LEU A 408 -28.29 3.22 -1.94
CA LEU A 408 -29.72 3.45 -2.11
C LEU A 408 -30.56 2.52 -1.21
N ILE A 409 -30.23 1.22 -1.15
CA ILE A 409 -30.88 0.28 -0.22
C ILE A 409 -30.73 0.79 1.22
N ASN A 410 -29.54 1.26 1.60
CA ASN A 410 -29.31 1.80 2.94
C ASN A 410 -30.10 3.09 3.21
N ALA A 411 -30.18 4.00 2.24
CA ALA A 411 -30.97 5.23 2.35
C ALA A 411 -32.47 4.92 2.57
N PHE A 412 -33.05 4.06 1.73
CA PHE A 412 -34.43 3.62 1.87
C PHE A 412 -34.66 2.85 3.18
N SER A 413 -33.72 1.98 3.57
CA SER A 413 -33.73 1.30 4.86
C SER A 413 -33.74 2.27 6.02
N THR A 414 -32.94 3.32 5.97
CA THR A 414 -32.84 4.33 7.04
C THR A 414 -34.10 5.16 7.13
N ALA A 415 -34.74 5.45 6.00
CA ALA A 415 -36.01 6.14 5.91
C ALA A 415 -37.25 5.24 6.22
N GLY A 416 -37.06 3.94 6.51
CA GLY A 416 -38.16 2.99 6.76
C GLY A 416 -38.92 2.54 5.51
N ARG A 417 -38.42 2.86 4.32
CA ARG A 417 -39.05 2.59 3.01
C ARG A 417 -38.56 1.22 2.47
N HIS A 418 -38.95 0.15 3.17
CA HIS A 418 -38.48 -1.22 2.87
C HIS A 418 -38.91 -1.76 1.50
N LEU A 419 -40.04 -1.31 0.95
CA LEU A 419 -40.52 -1.75 -0.37
C LEU A 419 -39.64 -1.22 -1.47
N GLU A 420 -39.21 0.02 -1.37
CA GLU A 420 -38.25 0.64 -2.32
C GLU A 420 -36.86 0.04 -2.18
N ALA A 421 -36.42 -0.28 -0.95
CA ALA A 421 -35.19 -1.02 -0.72
C ALA A 421 -35.23 -2.40 -1.42
N LEU A 422 -36.36 -3.10 -1.34
CA LEU A 422 -36.56 -4.38 -2.04
C LEU A 422 -36.57 -4.19 -3.57
N ALA A 423 -37.17 -3.12 -4.08
CA ALA A 423 -37.18 -2.84 -5.51
C ALA A 423 -35.77 -2.59 -6.07
N VAL A 424 -34.90 -1.88 -5.31
CA VAL A 424 -33.50 -1.70 -5.69
C VAL A 424 -32.75 -3.03 -5.66
N PHE A 425 -33.00 -3.87 -4.65
CA PHE A 425 -32.40 -5.21 -4.58
C PHE A 425 -32.79 -6.08 -5.79
N GLN A 426 -34.09 -6.06 -6.17
CA GLN A 426 -34.54 -6.78 -7.36
C GLN A 426 -33.88 -6.23 -8.63
N HIS A 427 -33.74 -4.92 -8.73
CA HIS A 427 -33.04 -4.29 -9.85
C HIS A 427 -31.58 -4.75 -9.97
N ILE A 428 -30.85 -4.89 -8.84
CA ILE A 428 -29.47 -5.42 -8.85
C ILE A 428 -29.44 -6.79 -9.52
N LYS A 429 -30.41 -7.66 -9.19
CA LYS A 429 -30.51 -9.00 -9.76
C LYS A 429 -30.86 -8.97 -11.24
N ASP A 430 -31.85 -8.15 -11.62
CA ASP A 430 -32.33 -8.04 -13.00
C ASP A 430 -31.27 -7.45 -13.94
N SER A 431 -30.36 -6.61 -13.40
CA SER A 431 -29.23 -6.03 -14.13
C SER A 431 -28.04 -7.01 -14.32
N GLY A 432 -28.17 -8.25 -13.81
CA GLY A 432 -27.09 -9.24 -13.89
C GLY A 432 -25.95 -9.00 -12.90
N MET A 433 -26.06 -8.02 -12.01
CA MET A 433 -25.11 -7.82 -10.94
C MET A 433 -25.34 -8.84 -9.82
N SER A 434 -24.28 -9.42 -9.28
CA SER A 434 -24.37 -10.37 -8.17
C SER A 434 -24.43 -9.61 -6.85
N PRO A 435 -25.54 -9.73 -6.07
CA PRO A 435 -25.61 -9.15 -4.72
C PRO A 435 -24.49 -9.71 -3.82
N ASP A 436 -23.85 -8.85 -3.06
CA ASP A 436 -22.83 -9.20 -2.10
C ASP A 436 -23.34 -9.27 -0.66
N VAL A 437 -22.47 -9.63 0.29
CA VAL A 437 -22.79 -9.70 1.72
C VAL A 437 -23.38 -8.38 2.22
N VAL A 438 -22.88 -7.23 1.72
CA VAL A 438 -23.36 -5.90 2.11
C VAL A 438 -24.77 -5.66 1.59
N THR A 439 -25.09 -6.08 0.37
CA THR A 439 -26.42 -5.99 -0.23
C THR A 439 -27.45 -6.73 0.64
N TYR A 440 -27.19 -8.01 0.95
CA TYR A 440 -28.08 -8.83 1.74
C TYR A 440 -28.25 -8.30 3.17
N THR A 441 -27.15 -7.97 3.85
CA THR A 441 -27.20 -7.47 5.24
C THR A 441 -27.90 -6.11 5.34
N THR A 442 -27.75 -5.24 4.32
CA THR A 442 -28.44 -3.94 4.29
C THR A 442 -29.95 -4.11 4.08
N LEU A 443 -30.36 -5.06 3.23
CA LEU A 443 -31.77 -5.39 3.02
C LEU A 443 -32.39 -6.04 4.27
N MET A 444 -31.68 -6.99 4.91
CA MET A 444 -32.14 -7.57 6.19
C MET A 444 -32.34 -6.47 7.24
N LYS A 445 -31.44 -5.50 7.33
CA LYS A 445 -31.55 -4.35 8.22
C LYS A 445 -32.79 -3.49 7.92
N ALA A 446 -33.16 -3.35 6.64
CA ALA A 446 -34.43 -2.66 6.28
C ALA A 446 -35.62 -3.37 6.84
N PHE A 447 -35.72 -4.70 6.73
CA PHE A 447 -36.83 -5.49 7.26
C PHE A 447 -36.84 -5.54 8.80
N MET A 448 -35.67 -5.62 9.45
CA MET A 448 -35.56 -5.52 10.91
C MET A 448 -36.16 -4.20 11.45
N ARG A 449 -35.86 -3.06 10.81
CA ARG A 449 -36.38 -1.75 11.23
C ARG A 449 -37.89 -1.63 11.16
N VAL A 450 -38.50 -2.24 10.16
CA VAL A 450 -39.98 -2.23 10.01
C VAL A 450 -40.65 -3.44 10.68
N LYS A 451 -39.90 -4.21 11.48
CA LYS A 451 -40.37 -5.38 12.24
C LYS A 451 -40.99 -6.49 11.37
N ARG A 452 -40.48 -6.61 10.12
CA ARG A 452 -40.90 -7.69 9.21
C ARG A 452 -39.90 -8.87 9.32
N PHE A 453 -39.88 -9.53 10.46
CA PHE A 453 -38.90 -10.54 10.82
C PHE A 453 -38.95 -11.78 9.91
N GLU A 454 -40.09 -12.17 9.42
CA GLU A 454 -40.26 -13.25 8.44
C GLU A 454 -39.42 -13.00 7.19
N LYS A 455 -39.41 -11.75 6.69
CA LYS A 455 -38.66 -11.37 5.51
C LYS A 455 -37.13 -11.41 5.74
N VAL A 456 -36.69 -11.24 6.97
CA VAL A 456 -35.23 -11.36 7.33
C VAL A 456 -34.78 -12.80 7.10
N SER A 457 -35.57 -13.80 7.53
CA SER A 457 -35.27 -15.21 7.33
C SER A 457 -35.29 -15.61 5.84
N GLU A 458 -36.25 -15.06 5.07
CA GLU A 458 -36.32 -15.29 3.62
C GLU A 458 -35.05 -14.76 2.91
N VAL A 459 -34.63 -13.52 3.21
CA VAL A 459 -33.44 -12.89 2.62
C VAL A 459 -32.16 -13.61 3.03
N TYR A 460 -32.07 -14.09 4.27
CA TYR A 460 -30.95 -14.90 4.72
C TYR A 460 -30.84 -16.22 3.96
N SER A 461 -31.97 -16.93 3.82
CA SER A 461 -32.01 -18.19 3.04
C SER A 461 -31.70 -17.97 1.56
N GLU A 462 -32.06 -16.81 1.02
CA GLU A 462 -31.70 -16.44 -0.35
C GLU A 462 -30.21 -16.17 -0.49
N MET A 463 -29.60 -15.49 0.49
CA MET A 463 -28.16 -15.25 0.56
C MET A 463 -27.36 -16.57 0.52
N GLU A 464 -27.77 -17.56 1.30
CA GLU A 464 -27.13 -18.89 1.30
C GLU A 464 -27.30 -19.64 -0.04
N ARG A 465 -28.52 -19.59 -0.61
CA ARG A 465 -28.81 -20.21 -1.92
C ARG A 465 -28.03 -19.56 -3.05
N ALA A 466 -27.74 -18.27 -2.95
CA ALA A 466 -26.87 -17.55 -3.90
C ALA A 466 -25.39 -17.85 -3.70
N GLY A 467 -25.01 -18.71 -2.76
CA GLY A 467 -23.61 -19.05 -2.46
C GLY A 467 -22.84 -17.95 -1.73
N CYS A 468 -23.53 -16.92 -1.24
CA CYS A 468 -22.94 -15.82 -0.51
C CYS A 468 -22.83 -16.22 0.97
N THR A 469 -21.60 -16.35 1.51
CA THR A 469 -21.38 -16.79 2.90
C THR A 469 -21.80 -15.71 3.89
N PRO A 470 -22.78 -16.00 4.81
CA PRO A 470 -23.24 -15.04 5.79
C PRO A 470 -22.11 -14.60 6.75
N ASP A 471 -21.96 -13.31 6.94
CA ASP A 471 -21.05 -12.73 7.91
C ASP A 471 -21.62 -12.79 9.35
N ARG A 472 -20.84 -12.32 10.31
CA ARG A 472 -21.28 -12.28 11.71
C ARG A 472 -22.56 -11.45 11.89
N LYS A 473 -22.69 -10.31 11.19
CA LYS A 473 -23.85 -9.43 11.30
C LYS A 473 -25.12 -10.07 10.74
N ALA A 474 -25.03 -10.77 9.61
CA ALA A 474 -26.16 -11.47 9.03
C ALA A 474 -26.70 -12.53 10.00
N ARG A 475 -25.81 -13.31 10.63
CA ARG A 475 -26.19 -14.34 11.62
C ARG A 475 -26.80 -13.73 12.89
N GLU A 476 -26.23 -12.63 13.40
CA GLU A 476 -26.80 -11.90 14.54
C GLU A 476 -28.22 -11.39 14.21
N MET A 477 -28.43 -10.77 13.04
CA MET A 477 -29.74 -10.28 12.63
C MET A 477 -30.77 -11.39 12.45
N LEU A 478 -30.40 -12.57 11.94
CA LEU A 478 -31.26 -13.73 11.84
C LEU A 478 -31.65 -14.23 13.24
N HIS A 479 -30.68 -14.33 14.13
CA HIS A 479 -30.94 -14.75 15.52
C HIS A 479 -31.88 -13.80 16.25
N ASP A 480 -31.63 -12.49 16.15
CA ASP A 480 -32.47 -11.46 16.76
C ASP A 480 -33.91 -11.49 16.19
N ALA A 481 -34.04 -11.69 14.88
CA ALA A 481 -35.33 -11.85 14.23
C ALA A 481 -36.10 -13.09 14.74
N SER A 482 -35.43 -14.24 14.85
CA SER A 482 -36.01 -15.50 15.32
C SER A 482 -36.47 -15.40 16.78
N VAL A 483 -35.62 -14.88 17.67
CA VAL A 483 -35.94 -14.68 19.09
C VAL A 483 -37.15 -13.74 19.24
N THR A 484 -37.19 -12.67 18.43
CA THR A 484 -38.29 -11.71 18.50
C THR A 484 -39.63 -12.32 17.99
N MET A 485 -39.57 -13.14 16.93
CA MET A 485 -40.76 -13.86 16.44
C MET A 485 -41.30 -14.86 17.46
N GLU A 486 -40.42 -15.61 18.14
CA GLU A 486 -40.79 -16.51 19.22
C GLU A 486 -41.50 -15.77 20.38
N GLN A 487 -40.99 -14.60 20.78
CA GLN A 487 -41.56 -13.75 21.83
C GLN A 487 -42.91 -13.15 21.44
N MET A 488 -43.13 -12.91 20.14
CA MET A 488 -44.42 -12.36 19.63
C MET A 488 -45.48 -13.43 19.39
N GLY A 489 -45.17 -14.73 19.57
CA GLY A 489 -46.13 -15.82 19.38
C GLY A 489 -46.53 -16.03 17.92
N CYS A 490 -45.76 -15.54 16.98
CA CYS A 490 -46.00 -15.73 15.54
C CYS A 490 -45.31 -17.01 15.08
N TYR A 491 -45.99 -18.13 15.13
CA TYR A 491 -45.72 -19.36 14.37
C TYR A 491 -46.73 -19.51 13.25
#